data_d77161eb8896f415ca93c6715623e783
#
_entry.id   d77161eb8896f415ca93c6715623e783
#
_cell.length_a   1.000
_cell.length_b   1.000
_cell.length_c   1.000
_cell.angle_alpha   90.00
_cell.angle_beta   90.00
_cell.angle_gamma   90.00
#
_symmetry.space_group_name_H-M   'P 1'
#
loop_
_entity.id
_entity.type
_entity.pdbx_description
1 polymer ?
#
loop_
_entity_poly.entity_id
_entity_poly.type
_entity_poly.pdbx_seq_one_letter_code
_entity_poly.pdbx_strand_id
1 'polypeptide(L)'
;MLRPLPALLFTALLGLTGCQSAYYAAMEKVGVHKRDILVDRVEEARDSQQEAKEQFQSALDRYRSVVQVKGGELEARYEALNKEYLASESSAKEVRARIEAVEDVAEALFEEWEGELKLYSNASLRNASAAELKRTRAQYKTLLERMRAAERRIEPVLSVLRDQVLFLKHNLNARAISALQGEYRTLQGNVDQLLRDMQRAIDEADTFVRNLQQNS
;
A
#
# COMPACT_ATOMS: atom_id res chain seq x y z
N MET A 1 25.32 54.01 14.53
CA MET A 1 24.04 53.56 15.12
C MET A 1 23.58 52.32 14.36
N LEU A 2 24.02 51.17 14.79
CA LEU A 2 23.58 49.87 14.23
C LEU A 2 22.38 49.36 15.07
N ARG A 3 21.25 49.09 14.41
CA ARG A 3 20.12 48.42 15.01
C ARG A 3 20.24 46.90 14.75
N PRO A 4 20.09 46.02 15.75
CA PRO A 4 20.04 44.59 15.52
C PRO A 4 18.63 44.19 15.05
N LEU A 5 18.53 43.39 13.97
CA LEU A 5 17.33 42.64 13.57
C LEU A 5 17.17 41.45 14.50
N PRO A 6 15.93 41.12 14.93
CA PRO A 6 15.68 39.94 15.74
C PRO A 6 15.65 38.68 14.88
N ALA A 7 16.39 37.68 15.33
CA ALA A 7 16.29 36.29 14.90
C ALA A 7 14.95 35.68 15.39
N LEU A 8 13.98 35.51 14.50
CA LEU A 8 12.71 34.88 14.75
C LEU A 8 12.28 34.14 13.46
N LEU A 9 12.84 32.91 13.24
CA LEU A 9 12.28 31.93 12.32
C LEU A 9 12.94 30.55 12.50
N PHE A 10 12.68 29.89 13.64
CA PHE A 10 13.08 28.48 13.77
C PHE A 10 12.16 27.78 14.79
N THR A 11 10.86 27.63 14.48
CA THR A 11 9.97 26.80 15.30
C THR A 11 8.70 26.44 14.51
N ALA A 12 8.82 25.59 13.49
CA ALA A 12 7.63 25.06 12.79
C ALA A 12 7.89 23.71 12.11
N LEU A 13 8.61 22.77 12.76
CA LEU A 13 8.79 21.41 12.20
C LEU A 13 8.64 20.28 13.22
N LEU A 14 7.94 20.50 14.32
CA LEU A 14 7.71 19.48 15.38
C LEU A 14 6.24 19.08 15.54
N GLY A 15 5.38 19.29 14.53
CA GLY A 15 3.93 19.15 14.66
C GLY A 15 3.30 17.84 14.15
N LEU A 16 4.02 16.93 13.49
CA LEU A 16 3.39 15.78 12.81
C LEU A 16 3.32 14.50 13.64
N THR A 17 4.17 14.30 14.61
CA THR A 17 4.14 13.10 15.48
C THR A 17 3.11 13.19 16.62
N GLY A 18 2.65 14.38 16.98
CA GLY A 18 1.69 14.60 18.07
C GLY A 18 0.24 14.25 17.75
N CYS A 19 -0.17 14.27 16.48
CA CYS A 19 -1.57 14.03 16.11
C CYS A 19 -1.99 12.56 16.23
N GLN A 20 -1.08 11.64 15.97
CA GLN A 20 -1.35 10.21 15.93
C GLN A 20 -1.50 9.60 17.33
N SER A 21 -0.64 9.97 18.28
CA SER A 21 -0.76 9.56 19.68
C SER A 21 -2.03 10.11 20.33
N ALA A 22 -2.43 11.34 20.00
CA ALA A 22 -3.68 11.94 20.46
C ALA A 22 -4.91 11.22 19.89
N TYR A 23 -4.87 10.78 18.63
CA TYR A 23 -5.92 9.98 18.01
C TYR A 23 -6.13 8.64 18.74
N TYR A 24 -5.05 7.86 18.95
CA TYR A 24 -5.14 6.57 19.64
C TYR A 24 -5.63 6.72 21.08
N ALA A 25 -5.15 7.73 21.83
CA ALA A 25 -5.62 8.01 23.17
C ALA A 25 -7.11 8.42 23.21
N ALA A 26 -7.63 9.05 22.16
CA ALA A 26 -9.05 9.38 22.07
C ALA A 26 -9.89 8.12 21.77
N MET A 27 -9.42 7.23 20.90
CA MET A 27 -10.09 5.96 20.55
C MET A 27 -10.19 5.03 21.78
N GLU A 28 -9.14 4.92 22.58
CA GLU A 28 -9.14 4.14 23.83
C GLU A 28 -10.17 4.65 24.85
N LYS A 29 -10.37 5.97 24.95
CA LYS A 29 -11.41 6.54 25.84
C LYS A 29 -12.84 6.14 25.46
N VAL A 30 -13.08 5.78 24.22
CA VAL A 30 -14.37 5.28 23.73
C VAL A 30 -14.41 3.75 23.61
N GLY A 31 -13.38 3.04 24.13
CA GLY A 31 -13.33 1.59 24.22
C GLY A 31 -12.81 0.88 22.97
N VAL A 32 -12.18 1.62 22.02
CA VAL A 32 -11.55 1.04 20.85
C VAL A 32 -10.04 0.89 21.09
N HIS A 33 -9.57 -0.34 21.13
CA HIS A 33 -8.16 -0.65 21.40
C HIS A 33 -7.31 -0.61 20.13
N LYS A 34 -6.03 -0.30 20.27
CA LYS A 34 -5.08 -0.28 19.13
C LYS A 34 -5.03 -1.59 18.36
N ARG A 35 -5.30 -2.70 19.04
CA ARG A 35 -5.41 -4.01 18.42
C ARG A 35 -6.56 -4.09 17.42
N ASP A 36 -7.72 -3.55 17.78
CA ASP A 36 -8.89 -3.52 16.90
C ASP A 36 -8.63 -2.61 15.70
N ILE A 37 -8.01 -1.44 15.96
CA ILE A 37 -7.58 -0.52 14.89
C ILE A 37 -6.58 -1.20 13.94
N LEU A 38 -5.65 -2.01 14.46
CA LEU A 38 -4.70 -2.76 13.62
C LEU A 38 -5.42 -3.77 12.72
N VAL A 39 -6.42 -4.48 13.24
CA VAL A 39 -7.26 -5.38 12.44
C VAL A 39 -7.92 -4.61 11.30
N ASP A 40 -8.61 -3.51 11.61
CA ASP A 40 -9.29 -2.68 10.61
C ASP A 40 -8.32 -2.17 9.53
N ARG A 41 -7.13 -1.69 9.92
CA ARG A 41 -6.13 -1.19 8.96
C ARG A 41 -5.55 -2.29 8.08
N VAL A 42 -5.37 -3.50 8.62
CA VAL A 42 -4.93 -4.65 7.82
C VAL A 42 -6.02 -5.07 6.83
N GLU A 43 -7.29 -5.06 7.23
CA GLU A 43 -8.42 -5.34 6.33
C GLU A 43 -8.54 -4.28 5.24
N GLU A 44 -8.44 -2.99 5.56
CA GLU A 44 -8.41 -1.91 4.57
C GLU A 44 -7.22 -2.05 3.59
N ALA A 45 -6.05 -2.43 4.08
CA ALA A 45 -4.87 -2.65 3.23
C ALA A 45 -5.04 -3.89 2.33
N ARG A 46 -5.64 -4.97 2.82
CA ARG A 46 -6.03 -6.16 2.05
C ARG A 46 -6.99 -5.78 0.93
N ASP A 47 -8.04 -5.03 1.25
CA ASP A 47 -9.08 -4.63 0.31
C ASP A 47 -8.51 -3.71 -0.79
N SER A 48 -7.66 -2.75 -0.41
CA SER A 48 -6.99 -1.89 -1.39
C SER A 48 -6.06 -2.68 -2.33
N GLN A 49 -5.41 -3.74 -1.85
CA GLN A 49 -4.60 -4.63 -2.70
C GLN A 49 -5.47 -5.47 -3.63
N GLN A 50 -6.65 -5.90 -3.19
CA GLN A 50 -7.60 -6.61 -4.05
C GLN A 50 -8.12 -5.68 -5.15
N GLU A 51 -8.52 -4.46 -4.84
CA GLU A 51 -8.95 -3.46 -5.81
C GLU A 51 -7.83 -3.11 -6.82
N ALA A 52 -6.61 -2.93 -6.33
CA ALA A 52 -5.46 -2.67 -7.18
C ALA A 52 -5.16 -3.86 -8.11
N LYS A 53 -5.27 -5.10 -7.62
CA LYS A 53 -5.11 -6.30 -8.42
C LYS A 53 -6.12 -6.34 -9.59
N GLU A 54 -7.39 -6.01 -9.33
CA GLU A 54 -8.43 -5.94 -10.35
C GLU A 54 -8.14 -4.80 -11.35
N GLN A 55 -7.70 -3.63 -10.87
CA GLN A 55 -7.32 -2.50 -11.71
C GLN A 55 -6.14 -2.82 -12.63
N PHE A 56 -5.08 -3.45 -12.13
CA PHE A 56 -3.94 -3.84 -12.97
C PHE A 56 -4.29 -4.92 -13.98
N GLN A 57 -5.19 -5.84 -13.63
CA GLN A 57 -5.74 -6.80 -14.59
C GLN A 57 -6.54 -6.07 -15.70
N SER A 58 -7.42 -5.13 -15.33
CA SER A 58 -8.18 -4.31 -16.28
C SER A 58 -7.25 -3.53 -17.23
N ALA A 59 -6.20 -2.91 -16.69
CA ALA A 59 -5.21 -2.19 -17.47
C ALA A 59 -4.50 -3.09 -18.50
N LEU A 60 -4.13 -4.32 -18.11
CA LEU A 60 -3.53 -5.30 -19.01
C LEU A 60 -4.51 -5.73 -20.12
N ASP A 61 -5.76 -5.99 -19.77
CA ASP A 61 -6.80 -6.39 -20.72
C ASP A 61 -7.12 -5.24 -21.70
N ARG A 62 -7.15 -4.01 -21.21
CA ARG A 62 -7.29 -2.82 -22.05
C ARG A 62 -6.09 -2.66 -22.98
N TYR A 63 -4.88 -2.80 -22.48
CA TYR A 63 -3.67 -2.76 -23.30
C TYR A 63 -3.72 -3.81 -24.41
N ARG A 64 -4.07 -5.04 -24.08
CA ARG A 64 -4.26 -6.13 -25.03
C ARG A 64 -5.29 -5.76 -26.12
N SER A 65 -6.43 -5.19 -25.73
CA SER A 65 -7.45 -4.78 -26.71
C SER A 65 -6.96 -3.69 -27.67
N VAL A 66 -6.16 -2.73 -27.15
CA VAL A 66 -5.57 -1.65 -27.95
C VAL A 66 -4.62 -2.18 -29.01
N VAL A 67 -3.79 -3.17 -28.67
CA VAL A 67 -2.74 -3.69 -29.57
C VAL A 67 -3.23 -4.77 -30.55
N GLN A 68 -4.32 -5.47 -30.24
CA GLN A 68 -4.81 -6.58 -31.07
C GLN A 68 -5.80 -6.18 -32.16
N VAL A 69 -6.50 -5.06 -32.00
CA VAL A 69 -7.53 -4.62 -32.96
C VAL A 69 -6.88 -3.95 -34.17
N LYS A 70 -7.23 -4.39 -35.39
CA LYS A 70 -6.83 -3.75 -36.64
C LYS A 70 -7.84 -2.65 -36.99
N GLY A 71 -7.37 -1.41 -37.17
CA GLY A 71 -8.23 -0.25 -37.51
C GLY A 71 -8.85 0.41 -36.26
N GLY A 72 -9.63 1.46 -36.47
CA GLY A 72 -10.25 2.26 -35.43
C GLY A 72 -9.49 3.54 -35.10
N GLU A 73 -10.15 4.46 -34.37
CA GLU A 73 -9.59 5.76 -34.00
C GLU A 73 -8.48 5.59 -32.97
N LEU A 74 -7.26 5.96 -33.34
CA LEU A 74 -6.08 5.83 -32.50
C LEU A 74 -6.14 6.75 -31.27
N GLU A 75 -6.82 7.88 -31.39
CA GLU A 75 -7.06 8.81 -30.29
C GLU A 75 -7.92 8.16 -29.20
N ALA A 76 -9.03 7.51 -29.56
CA ALA A 76 -9.87 6.79 -28.59
C ALA A 76 -9.10 5.65 -27.87
N ARG A 77 -8.13 5.01 -28.55
CA ARG A 77 -7.25 4.00 -27.96
C ARG A 77 -6.28 4.61 -26.95
N TYR A 78 -5.70 5.76 -27.31
CA TYR A 78 -4.86 6.51 -26.39
C TYR A 78 -5.64 6.92 -25.14
N GLU A 79 -6.81 7.51 -25.31
CA GLU A 79 -7.66 7.93 -24.18
C GLU A 79 -8.02 6.77 -23.26
N ALA A 80 -8.41 5.63 -23.84
CA ALA A 80 -8.75 4.44 -23.09
C ALA A 80 -7.54 3.91 -22.27
N LEU A 81 -6.35 3.86 -22.88
CA LEU A 81 -5.15 3.40 -22.19
C LEU A 81 -4.67 4.40 -21.13
N ASN A 82 -4.75 5.69 -21.42
CA ASN A 82 -4.41 6.74 -20.48
C ASN A 82 -5.34 6.73 -19.26
N LYS A 83 -6.62 6.47 -19.43
CA LYS A 83 -7.58 6.31 -18.33
C LYS A 83 -7.17 5.15 -17.41
N GLU A 84 -6.83 4.00 -17.97
CA GLU A 84 -6.39 2.84 -17.18
C GLU A 84 -5.05 3.11 -16.45
N TYR A 85 -4.12 3.81 -17.08
CA TYR A 85 -2.87 4.22 -16.43
C TYR A 85 -3.15 5.12 -15.21
N LEU A 86 -3.97 6.16 -15.37
CA LEU A 86 -4.29 7.08 -14.27
C LEU A 86 -5.04 6.37 -13.12
N ALA A 87 -5.96 5.45 -13.44
CA ALA A 87 -6.64 4.64 -12.45
C ALA A 87 -5.65 3.72 -11.71
N SER A 88 -4.72 3.08 -12.43
CA SER A 88 -3.67 2.25 -11.82
C SER A 88 -2.72 3.07 -10.93
N GLU A 89 -2.39 4.30 -11.32
CA GLU A 89 -1.58 5.22 -10.50
C GLU A 89 -2.32 5.60 -9.21
N SER A 90 -3.64 5.83 -9.28
CA SER A 90 -4.47 6.12 -8.10
C SER A 90 -4.52 4.92 -7.15
N SER A 91 -4.76 3.71 -7.67
CA SER A 91 -4.76 2.48 -6.87
C SER A 91 -3.40 2.23 -6.21
N ALA A 92 -2.30 2.52 -6.91
CA ALA A 92 -0.96 2.41 -6.34
C ALA A 92 -0.72 3.34 -5.14
N LYS A 93 -1.23 4.59 -5.22
CA LYS A 93 -1.14 5.55 -4.11
C LYS A 93 -1.96 5.07 -2.91
N GLU A 94 -3.16 4.52 -3.16
CA GLU A 94 -4.02 3.99 -2.10
C GLU A 94 -3.36 2.81 -1.40
N VAL A 95 -2.85 1.81 -2.14
CA VAL A 95 -2.12 0.67 -1.56
C VAL A 95 -0.97 1.16 -0.66
N ARG A 96 -0.17 2.13 -1.11
CA ARG A 96 0.93 2.68 -0.32
C ARG A 96 0.45 3.31 0.98
N ALA A 97 -0.57 4.16 0.91
CA ALA A 97 -1.13 4.86 2.07
C ALA A 97 -1.72 3.86 3.10
N ARG A 98 -2.38 2.78 2.63
CA ARG A 98 -2.93 1.75 3.51
C ARG A 98 -1.85 0.93 4.21
N ILE A 99 -0.75 0.61 3.52
CA ILE A 99 0.39 -0.09 4.14
C ILE A 99 1.05 0.81 5.20
N GLU A 100 1.23 2.10 4.93
CA GLU A 100 1.76 3.05 5.90
C GLU A 100 0.86 3.14 7.15
N ALA A 101 -0.47 3.17 6.97
CA ALA A 101 -1.40 3.18 8.09
C ALA A 101 -1.34 1.90 8.96
N VAL A 102 -1.05 0.73 8.35
CA VAL A 102 -0.79 -0.52 9.10
C VAL A 102 0.50 -0.41 9.91
N GLU A 103 1.58 0.13 9.34
CA GLU A 103 2.86 0.31 10.04
C GLU A 103 2.71 1.22 11.24
N ASP A 104 2.04 2.34 11.07
CA ASP A 104 1.83 3.35 12.11
C ASP A 104 1.08 2.78 13.33
N VAL A 105 -0.02 2.08 13.11
CA VAL A 105 -0.79 1.51 14.24
C VAL A 105 -0.08 0.32 14.88
N ALA A 106 0.65 -0.48 14.10
CA ALA A 106 1.40 -1.61 14.63
C ALA A 106 2.54 -1.14 15.54
N GLU A 107 3.27 -0.09 15.16
CA GLU A 107 4.31 0.52 15.99
C GLU A 107 3.73 1.00 17.31
N ALA A 108 2.64 1.78 17.28
CA ALA A 108 1.98 2.29 18.47
C ALA A 108 1.46 1.16 19.39
N LEU A 109 0.89 0.08 18.83
CA LEU A 109 0.44 -1.08 19.59
C LEU A 109 1.60 -1.79 20.29
N PHE A 110 2.69 -2.02 19.56
CA PHE A 110 3.83 -2.76 20.12
C PHE A 110 4.59 -1.96 21.18
N GLU A 111 4.70 -0.65 21.05
CA GLU A 111 5.28 0.22 22.07
C GLU A 111 4.44 0.22 23.36
N GLU A 112 3.13 0.34 23.23
CA GLU A 112 2.22 0.26 24.36
C GLU A 112 2.34 -1.07 25.08
N TRP A 113 2.27 -2.18 24.35
CA TRP A 113 2.36 -3.54 24.92
C TRP A 113 3.69 -3.78 25.64
N GLU A 114 4.82 -3.28 25.11
CA GLU A 114 6.11 -3.31 25.83
C GLU A 114 6.10 -2.47 27.11
N GLY A 115 5.42 -1.35 27.09
CA GLY A 115 5.21 -0.51 28.28
C GLY A 115 4.41 -1.25 29.37
N GLU A 116 3.31 -1.88 28.97
CA GLU A 116 2.43 -2.63 29.87
C GLU A 116 3.10 -3.87 30.49
N LEU A 117 4.01 -4.53 29.75
CA LEU A 117 4.77 -5.65 30.31
C LEU A 117 5.53 -5.29 31.59
N LYS A 118 5.90 -4.02 31.77
CA LYS A 118 6.60 -3.52 32.96
C LYS A 118 5.69 -3.34 34.18
N LEU A 119 4.36 -3.28 33.96
CA LEU A 119 3.35 -3.07 34.99
C LEU A 119 2.89 -4.38 35.64
N TYR A 120 3.18 -5.54 35.03
CA TYR A 120 2.79 -6.83 35.61
C TYR A 120 3.55 -7.16 36.88
N SER A 121 2.85 -7.33 37.99
CA SER A 121 3.39 -7.87 39.25
C SER A 121 3.54 -9.41 39.20
N ASN A 122 2.66 -10.10 38.46
CA ASN A 122 2.69 -11.56 38.29
C ASN A 122 3.65 -11.96 37.16
N ALA A 123 4.73 -12.65 37.51
CA ALA A 123 5.76 -13.07 36.56
C ALA A 123 5.23 -14.07 35.48
N SER A 124 4.28 -14.94 35.83
CA SER A 124 3.70 -15.90 34.87
C SER A 124 2.88 -15.21 33.81
N LEU A 125 2.02 -14.26 34.21
CA LEU A 125 1.21 -13.45 33.28
C LEU A 125 2.09 -12.58 32.38
N ARG A 126 3.13 -11.96 32.97
CA ARG A 126 4.10 -11.17 32.18
C ARG A 126 4.79 -12.01 31.12
N ASN A 127 5.25 -13.22 31.50
CA ASN A 127 5.94 -14.10 30.55
C ASN A 127 5.01 -14.60 29.45
N ALA A 128 3.76 -14.91 29.76
CA ALA A 128 2.75 -15.29 28.77
C ALA A 128 2.48 -14.15 27.79
N SER A 129 2.26 -12.92 28.29
CA SER A 129 2.04 -11.73 27.47
C SER A 129 3.27 -11.39 26.61
N ALA A 130 4.48 -11.51 27.14
CA ALA A 130 5.71 -11.29 26.38
C ALA A 130 5.90 -12.33 25.24
N ALA A 131 5.51 -13.58 25.48
CA ALA A 131 5.53 -14.61 24.45
C ALA A 131 4.52 -14.32 23.34
N GLU A 132 3.33 -13.82 23.69
CA GLU A 132 2.31 -13.41 22.72
C GLU A 132 2.77 -12.22 21.90
N LEU A 133 3.29 -11.16 22.52
CA LEU A 133 3.88 -10.02 21.82
C LEU A 133 4.93 -10.46 20.81
N LYS A 134 5.82 -11.37 21.20
CA LYS A 134 6.87 -11.91 20.30
C LYS A 134 6.27 -12.62 19.09
N ARG A 135 5.22 -13.43 19.29
CA ARG A 135 4.53 -14.14 18.19
C ARG A 135 3.84 -13.16 17.25
N THR A 136 3.08 -12.23 17.80
CA THR A 136 2.35 -11.21 17.02
C THR A 136 3.30 -10.37 16.18
N ARG A 137 4.44 -9.95 16.74
CA ARG A 137 5.48 -9.22 15.99
C ARG A 137 6.07 -10.04 14.85
N ALA A 138 6.29 -11.33 15.07
CA ALA A 138 6.82 -12.21 14.02
C ALA A 138 5.82 -12.36 12.86
N GLN A 139 4.54 -12.53 13.16
CA GLN A 139 3.47 -12.60 12.17
C GLN A 139 3.30 -11.27 11.43
N TYR A 140 3.28 -10.16 12.16
CA TYR A 140 3.24 -8.81 11.58
C TYR A 140 4.42 -8.57 10.62
N LYS A 141 5.62 -8.96 10.99
CA LYS A 141 6.79 -8.83 10.13
C LYS A 141 6.60 -9.56 8.79
N THR A 142 6.08 -10.80 8.84
CA THR A 142 5.79 -11.59 7.62
C THR A 142 4.73 -10.89 6.76
N LEU A 143 3.65 -10.40 7.38
CA LEU A 143 2.61 -9.62 6.71
C LEU A 143 3.18 -8.40 5.98
N LEU A 144 3.93 -7.57 6.72
CA LEU A 144 4.50 -6.35 6.17
C LEU A 144 5.49 -6.63 5.02
N GLU A 145 6.33 -7.67 5.16
CA GLU A 145 7.23 -8.10 4.09
C GLU A 145 6.48 -8.49 2.81
N ARG A 146 5.32 -9.17 2.92
CA ARG A 146 4.46 -9.51 1.77
C ARG A 146 3.81 -8.28 1.15
N MET A 147 3.23 -7.39 1.96
CA MET A 147 2.62 -6.15 1.49
C MET A 147 3.64 -5.26 0.76
N ARG A 148 4.81 -5.04 1.35
CA ARG A 148 5.88 -4.24 0.74
C ARG A 148 6.52 -4.92 -0.49
N ALA A 149 6.52 -6.25 -0.57
CA ALA A 149 6.96 -6.97 -1.76
C ALA A 149 6.01 -6.73 -2.94
N ALA A 150 4.69 -6.79 -2.71
CA ALA A 150 3.69 -6.46 -3.72
C ALA A 150 3.79 -4.98 -4.16
N GLU A 151 3.88 -4.05 -3.20
CA GLU A 151 4.03 -2.62 -3.48
C GLU A 151 5.22 -2.32 -4.40
N ARG A 152 6.39 -2.89 -4.11
CA ARG A 152 7.60 -2.68 -4.94
C ARG A 152 7.45 -3.15 -6.39
N ARG A 153 6.50 -4.05 -6.66
CA ARG A 153 6.19 -4.52 -8.03
C ARG A 153 5.30 -3.55 -8.81
N ILE A 154 4.63 -2.63 -8.13
CA ILE A 154 3.71 -1.68 -8.78
C ILE A 154 4.47 -0.70 -9.68
N GLU A 155 5.55 -0.08 -9.19
CA GLU A 155 6.26 0.96 -9.93
C GLU A 155 6.83 0.49 -11.27
N PRO A 156 7.47 -0.69 -11.40
CA PRO A 156 7.89 -1.21 -12.69
C PRO A 156 6.75 -1.37 -13.70
N VAL A 157 5.56 -1.79 -13.26
CA VAL A 157 4.37 -1.92 -14.13
C VAL A 157 3.85 -0.55 -14.55
N LEU A 158 3.72 0.39 -13.60
CA LEU A 158 3.29 1.76 -13.87
C LEU A 158 4.23 2.49 -14.84
N SER A 159 5.55 2.30 -14.67
CA SER A 159 6.54 2.90 -15.57
C SER A 159 6.34 2.44 -17.02
N VAL A 160 6.15 1.13 -17.23
CA VAL A 160 5.89 0.60 -18.57
C VAL A 160 4.58 1.14 -19.13
N LEU A 161 3.48 1.13 -18.36
CA LEU A 161 2.19 1.67 -18.80
C LEU A 161 2.31 3.16 -19.17
N ARG A 162 2.98 3.96 -18.34
CA ARG A 162 3.20 5.39 -18.59
C ARG A 162 3.97 5.62 -19.90
N ASP A 163 5.05 4.89 -20.12
CA ASP A 163 5.88 5.04 -21.31
C ASP A 163 5.08 4.71 -22.57
N GLN A 164 4.22 3.69 -22.52
CA GLN A 164 3.36 3.31 -23.64
C GLN A 164 2.28 4.37 -23.91
N VAL A 165 1.66 4.94 -22.86
CA VAL A 165 0.70 6.05 -22.98
C VAL A 165 1.36 7.28 -23.59
N LEU A 166 2.54 7.67 -23.10
CA LEU A 166 3.30 8.81 -23.65
C LEU A 166 3.72 8.59 -25.11
N PHE A 167 4.17 7.37 -25.44
CA PHE A 167 4.52 7.03 -26.81
C PHE A 167 3.32 7.12 -27.74
N LEU A 168 2.17 6.56 -27.36
CA LEU A 168 0.95 6.60 -28.15
C LEU A 168 0.42 8.03 -28.31
N LYS A 169 0.50 8.86 -27.28
CA LYS A 169 0.09 10.26 -27.29
C LYS A 169 0.71 11.06 -28.46
N HIS A 170 1.97 10.79 -28.75
CA HIS A 170 2.72 11.52 -29.79
C HIS A 170 2.85 10.77 -31.13
N ASN A 171 2.40 9.51 -31.16
CA ASN A 171 2.58 8.62 -32.33
C ASN A 171 1.27 7.91 -32.68
N LEU A 172 0.21 8.69 -33.01
CA LEU A 172 -1.09 8.13 -33.38
C LEU A 172 -1.04 7.55 -34.80
N ASN A 173 -0.31 6.46 -35.00
CA ASN A 173 -0.15 5.79 -36.30
C ASN A 173 0.00 4.26 -36.14
N ALA A 174 -0.09 3.53 -37.26
CA ALA A 174 0.00 2.08 -37.27
C ALA A 174 1.34 1.52 -36.76
N ARG A 175 2.45 2.27 -36.89
CA ARG A 175 3.76 1.87 -36.38
C ARG A 175 3.80 1.87 -34.85
N ALA A 176 3.10 2.82 -34.22
CA ALA A 176 2.99 2.87 -32.77
C ALA A 176 2.30 1.61 -32.24
N ILE A 177 1.19 1.20 -32.85
CA ILE A 177 0.50 -0.04 -32.45
C ILE A 177 1.42 -1.27 -32.58
N SER A 178 2.22 -1.37 -33.66
CA SER A 178 3.18 -2.47 -33.82
C SER A 178 4.27 -2.45 -32.75
N ALA A 179 4.74 -1.28 -32.32
CA ALA A 179 5.71 -1.15 -31.24
C ALA A 179 5.09 -1.61 -29.89
N LEU A 180 3.87 -1.18 -29.60
CA LEU A 180 3.16 -1.63 -28.41
C LEU A 180 2.93 -3.15 -28.39
N GLN A 181 2.66 -3.76 -29.54
CA GLN A 181 2.53 -5.22 -29.65
C GLN A 181 3.82 -5.96 -29.23
N GLY A 182 4.99 -5.40 -29.56
CA GLY A 182 6.28 -5.93 -29.14
C GLY A 182 6.47 -5.96 -27.62
N GLU A 183 5.96 -4.95 -26.92
CA GLU A 183 6.10 -4.79 -25.48
C GLU A 183 5.04 -5.56 -24.66
N TYR A 184 3.97 -6.05 -25.29
CA TYR A 184 2.86 -6.71 -24.60
C TYR A 184 3.30 -7.86 -23.69
N ARG A 185 4.21 -8.72 -24.17
CA ARG A 185 4.68 -9.89 -23.40
C ARG A 185 5.44 -9.49 -22.13
N THR A 186 6.25 -8.44 -22.23
CA THR A 186 6.99 -7.89 -21.09
C THR A 186 6.03 -7.32 -20.05
N LEU A 187 5.06 -6.50 -20.49
CA LEU A 187 4.04 -5.94 -19.61
C LEU A 187 3.21 -7.06 -18.96
N GLN A 188 2.76 -8.04 -19.73
CA GLN A 188 2.00 -9.18 -19.23
C GLN A 188 2.78 -9.92 -18.14
N GLY A 189 4.06 -10.26 -18.37
CA GLY A 189 4.88 -10.93 -17.38
C GLY A 189 5.04 -10.14 -16.08
N ASN A 190 5.21 -8.83 -16.17
CA ASN A 190 5.33 -7.94 -15.02
C ASN A 190 4.00 -7.85 -14.24
N VAL A 191 2.86 -7.71 -14.93
CA VAL A 191 1.53 -7.70 -14.32
C VAL A 191 1.24 -9.04 -13.66
N ASP A 192 1.45 -10.17 -14.34
CA ASP A 192 1.23 -11.51 -13.78
C ASP A 192 2.03 -11.73 -12.48
N GLN A 193 3.27 -11.22 -12.42
CA GLN A 193 4.07 -11.29 -11.21
C GLN A 193 3.52 -10.39 -10.10
N LEU A 194 3.12 -9.16 -10.43
CA LEU A 194 2.47 -8.24 -9.50
C LEU A 194 1.20 -8.86 -8.89
N LEU A 195 0.32 -9.42 -9.73
CA LEU A 195 -0.92 -10.05 -9.27
C LEU A 195 -0.68 -11.23 -8.32
N ARG A 196 0.37 -12.04 -8.58
CA ARG A 196 0.77 -13.13 -7.66
C ARG A 196 1.27 -12.60 -6.32
N ASP A 197 2.07 -11.54 -6.33
CA ASP A 197 2.62 -10.97 -5.10
C ASP A 197 1.53 -10.26 -4.28
N MET A 198 0.57 -9.59 -4.93
CA MET A 198 -0.63 -9.05 -4.28
C MET A 198 -1.49 -10.15 -3.66
N GLN A 199 -1.74 -11.26 -4.39
CA GLN A 199 -2.49 -12.37 -3.83
C GLN A 199 -1.85 -12.94 -2.56
N ARG A 200 -0.52 -13.10 -2.54
CA ARG A 200 0.21 -13.56 -1.35
C ARG A 200 0.09 -12.60 -0.17
N ALA A 201 0.06 -11.29 -0.44
CA ALA A 201 -0.12 -10.28 0.60
C ALA A 201 -1.56 -10.31 1.16
N ILE A 202 -2.57 -10.50 0.30
CA ILE A 202 -3.96 -10.67 0.68
C ILE A 202 -4.13 -11.92 1.56
N ASP A 203 -3.59 -13.07 1.15
CA ASP A 203 -3.68 -14.33 1.89
C ASP A 203 -2.99 -14.22 3.27
N GLU A 204 -1.88 -13.50 3.35
CA GLU A 204 -1.16 -13.25 4.60
C GLU A 204 -1.95 -12.31 5.51
N ALA A 205 -2.60 -11.28 4.97
CA ALA A 205 -3.46 -10.37 5.72
C ALA A 205 -4.63 -11.12 6.36
N ASP A 206 -5.33 -11.96 5.60
CA ASP A 206 -6.40 -12.81 6.12
C ASP A 206 -5.93 -13.76 7.23
N THR A 207 -4.71 -14.28 7.10
CA THR A 207 -4.12 -15.15 8.11
C THR A 207 -3.77 -14.39 9.38
N PHE A 208 -3.19 -13.20 9.24
CA PHE A 208 -2.83 -12.34 10.36
C PHE A 208 -4.07 -11.90 11.15
N VAL A 209 -5.12 -11.44 10.47
CA VAL A 209 -6.38 -11.00 11.09
C VAL A 209 -7.01 -12.15 11.88
N ARG A 210 -7.15 -13.34 11.27
CA ARG A 210 -7.70 -14.53 11.96
C ARG A 210 -6.91 -14.88 13.23
N ASN A 211 -5.58 -14.87 13.15
CA ASN A 211 -4.72 -15.20 14.30
C ASN A 211 -4.86 -14.15 15.41
N LEU A 212 -4.95 -12.89 15.04
CA LEU A 212 -5.09 -11.80 16.00
C LEU A 212 -6.46 -11.85 16.73
N GLN A 213 -7.54 -12.19 16.02
CA GLN A 213 -8.88 -12.31 16.56
C GLN A 213 -9.07 -13.56 17.45
N GLN A 214 -8.41 -14.69 17.13
CA GLN A 214 -8.50 -15.93 17.92
C GLN A 214 -7.79 -15.86 19.28
N ASN A 215 -6.84 -14.94 19.40
CA ASN A 215 -6.04 -14.75 20.62
C ASN A 215 -6.57 -13.56 21.49
N SER A 216 -7.79 -13.10 21.22
CA SER A 216 -8.50 -12.03 21.95
C SER A 216 -9.47 -12.60 23.04
#